data_b0a02228d206c1106e5d9c0f06af09f9
#
_entry.id   b0a02228d206c1106e5d9c0f06af09f9
#
_cell.length_a   1.000
_cell.length_b   1.000
_cell.length_c   1.000
_cell.angle_alpha   90.00
_cell.angle_beta   90.00
_cell.angle_gamma   90.00
#
_symmetry.space_group_name_H-M   'P 1'
#
loop_
_entity.id
_entity.type
_entity.pdbx_description
1 polymer ?
#
loop_
_entity_poly.entity_id
_entity_poly.type
_entity_poly.pdbx_seq_one_letter_code
_entity_poly.pdbx_strand_id
1 'polypeptide(L)'
;MSSGRVFETIKGVEYEIDVQRLLTSEVEIARNNALKHGLTAKLEPQSVLEWYRVIVNDPTAELPLLQELNQAEGLALNLAQAEVQLKCVLIKIAEFDEERDPLFEERANLDEELFRLQYKIRNTDLPKNTRDATKILLQIITKEIRMNQRQIERRTRLLQRYKREAMSKQRKAQKAWCDQFKQN
;
A
#
# COMPACT_ATOMS: atom_id res chain seq x y z
N MET A 1 28.61 7.74 -9.31
CA MET A 1 27.23 7.40 -9.75
C MET A 1 26.62 8.68 -10.32
N SER A 2 26.42 8.74 -11.63
CA SER A 2 25.99 9.92 -12.35
C SER A 2 24.50 10.15 -12.12
N SER A 3 24.12 11.28 -11.50
CA SER A 3 22.73 11.69 -11.36
C SER A 3 22.19 12.00 -12.78
N GLY A 4 21.26 11.19 -13.25
CA GLY A 4 20.64 11.32 -14.56
C GLY A 4 19.72 12.54 -14.64
N ARG A 5 20.29 13.74 -14.79
CA ARG A 5 19.54 14.94 -15.13
C ARG A 5 19.49 15.01 -16.65
N VAL A 6 18.31 15.05 -17.20
CA VAL A 6 18.06 15.25 -18.64
C VAL A 6 17.50 16.64 -18.84
N PHE A 7 18.11 17.39 -19.75
CA PHE A 7 17.63 18.71 -20.13
C PHE A 7 16.82 18.58 -21.41
N GLU A 8 15.60 19.03 -21.40
CA GLU A 8 14.75 19.13 -22.60
C GLU A 8 14.47 20.60 -22.92
N THR A 9 14.69 20.99 -24.16
CA THR A 9 14.42 22.35 -24.60
C THR A 9 13.03 22.41 -25.24
N ILE A 10 12.06 23.00 -24.52
CA ILE A 10 10.71 23.22 -25.04
C ILE A 10 10.55 24.72 -25.32
N LYS A 11 10.33 25.07 -26.59
CA LYS A 11 10.14 26.48 -27.06
C LYS A 11 11.28 27.43 -26.66
N GLY A 12 12.54 26.96 -26.68
CA GLY A 12 13.71 27.77 -26.38
C GLY A 12 13.99 28.01 -24.89
N VAL A 13 13.28 27.30 -24.00
CA VAL A 13 13.54 27.32 -22.57
C VAL A 13 14.04 25.94 -22.18
N GLU A 14 15.22 25.87 -21.56
CA GLU A 14 15.75 24.63 -20.99
C GLU A 14 15.00 24.27 -19.70
N TYR A 15 14.43 23.09 -19.67
CA TYR A 15 13.81 22.52 -18.47
C TYR A 15 14.68 21.40 -17.95
N GLU A 16 15.08 21.50 -16.70
CA GLU A 16 15.70 20.41 -15.97
C GLU A 16 14.61 19.40 -15.60
N ILE A 17 14.57 18.25 -16.30
CA ILE A 17 13.64 17.17 -15.99
C ILE A 17 14.33 16.28 -14.97
N ASP A 18 13.79 16.26 -13.76
CA ASP A 18 14.21 15.32 -12.74
C ASP A 18 13.70 13.92 -13.08
N VAL A 19 14.57 13.13 -13.73
CA VAL A 19 14.29 11.73 -14.10
C VAL A 19 13.99 10.87 -12.86
N GLN A 20 14.50 11.22 -11.70
CA GLN A 20 14.15 10.56 -10.44
C GLN A 20 12.66 10.75 -10.10
N ARG A 21 12.08 11.87 -10.44
CA ARG A 21 10.64 12.16 -10.21
C ARG A 21 9.72 11.39 -11.16
N LEU A 22 10.16 11.15 -12.40
CA LEU A 22 9.44 10.27 -13.34
C LEU A 22 9.54 8.80 -12.92
N LEU A 23 10.70 8.35 -12.47
CA LEU A 23 10.92 7.01 -11.95
C LEU A 23 10.10 6.77 -10.66
N THR A 24 9.90 7.77 -9.80
CA THR A 24 9.02 7.64 -8.61
C THR A 24 7.57 7.42 -9.00
N SER A 25 7.07 8.04 -10.07
CA SER A 25 5.69 7.80 -10.53
C SER A 25 5.50 6.37 -11.08
N GLU A 26 6.48 5.82 -11.79
CA GLU A 26 6.47 4.43 -12.25
C GLU A 26 6.62 3.44 -11.10
N VAL A 27 7.45 3.75 -10.10
CA VAL A 27 7.60 2.97 -8.86
C VAL A 27 6.31 3.01 -8.04
N GLU A 28 5.58 4.13 -8.00
CA GLU A 28 4.26 4.21 -7.35
C GLU A 28 3.19 3.39 -8.08
N ILE A 29 3.17 3.42 -9.41
CA ILE A 29 2.29 2.55 -10.20
C ILE A 29 2.64 1.09 -9.97
N ALA A 30 3.93 0.73 -9.96
CA ALA A 30 4.40 -0.61 -9.66
C ALA A 30 4.08 -1.02 -8.20
N ARG A 31 4.23 -0.12 -7.21
CA ARG A 31 3.81 -0.33 -5.82
C ARG A 31 2.30 -0.52 -5.67
N ASN A 32 1.49 0.29 -6.34
CA ASN A 32 0.03 0.16 -6.32
C ASN A 32 -0.42 -1.13 -7.02
N ASN A 33 0.26 -1.54 -8.09
CA ASN A 33 0.07 -2.82 -8.74
C ASN A 33 0.56 -3.97 -7.84
N ALA A 34 1.71 -3.85 -7.19
CA ALA A 34 2.22 -4.84 -6.23
C ALA A 34 1.30 -5.00 -5.01
N LEU A 35 0.63 -3.93 -4.57
CA LEU A 35 -0.41 -4.02 -3.53
C LEU A 35 -1.66 -4.71 -4.04
N LYS A 36 -2.10 -4.39 -5.24
CA LYS A 36 -3.23 -5.05 -5.91
C LYS A 36 -2.92 -6.55 -6.14
N HIS A 37 -1.70 -6.87 -6.55
CA HIS A 37 -1.22 -8.23 -6.75
C HIS A 37 -0.72 -8.88 -5.45
N GLY A 38 -0.24 -8.13 -4.47
CA GLY A 38 0.20 -8.66 -3.17
C GLY A 38 -0.94 -9.20 -2.31
N LEU A 39 -2.18 -8.74 -2.56
CA LEU A 39 -3.39 -9.33 -1.95
C LEU A 39 -3.90 -10.55 -2.74
N THR A 40 -3.46 -10.71 -3.99
CA THR A 40 -3.66 -11.89 -4.85
C THR A 40 -2.37 -12.70 -5.03
N ALA A 41 -1.24 -12.26 -4.45
CA ALA A 41 0.02 -13.00 -4.47
C ALA A 41 -0.17 -14.37 -3.82
N LYS A 42 0.62 -15.34 -4.26
CA LYS A 42 0.68 -16.66 -3.63
C LYS A 42 0.86 -16.46 -2.13
N LEU A 43 -0.14 -16.89 -1.37
CA LEU A 43 -0.05 -16.92 0.08
C LEU A 43 1.17 -17.76 0.47
N GLU A 44 1.86 -17.36 1.52
CA GLU A 44 3.01 -18.11 2.00
C GLU A 44 2.57 -19.52 2.37
N PRO A 45 3.13 -20.57 1.74
CA PRO A 45 2.65 -21.94 1.94
C PRO A 45 2.74 -22.39 3.40
N GLN A 46 3.77 -21.95 4.11
CA GLN A 46 3.96 -22.27 5.53
C GLN A 46 2.83 -21.71 6.39
N SER A 47 2.45 -20.47 6.18
CA SER A 47 1.33 -19.86 6.92
C SER A 47 0.00 -20.54 6.63
N VAL A 48 -0.22 -20.99 5.38
CA VAL A 48 -1.41 -21.76 5.01
C VAL A 48 -1.40 -23.13 5.67
N LEU A 49 -0.24 -23.81 5.70
CA LEU A 49 -0.07 -25.11 6.36
C LEU A 49 -0.37 -25.02 7.87
N GLU A 50 0.12 -24.00 8.54
CA GLU A 50 -0.15 -23.80 9.96
C GLU A 50 -1.66 -23.67 10.25
N TRP A 51 -2.36 -22.83 9.47
CA TRP A 51 -3.80 -22.69 9.60
C TRP A 51 -4.56 -23.98 9.22
N TYR A 52 -4.12 -24.66 8.18
CA TYR A 52 -4.70 -25.93 7.75
C TYR A 52 -4.64 -26.96 8.89
N ARG A 53 -3.50 -27.14 9.54
CA ARG A 53 -3.30 -28.02 10.70
C ARG A 53 -4.24 -27.71 11.86
N VAL A 54 -4.43 -26.42 12.13
CA VAL A 54 -5.38 -25.97 13.19
C VAL A 54 -6.82 -26.34 12.80
N ILE A 55 -7.21 -26.13 11.54
CA ILE A 55 -8.58 -26.38 11.07
C ILE A 55 -8.92 -27.86 11.06
N VAL A 56 -7.99 -28.72 10.62
CA VAL A 56 -8.19 -30.17 10.60
C VAL A 56 -7.92 -30.83 11.96
N ASN A 57 -7.42 -30.06 12.92
CA ASN A 57 -7.00 -30.50 14.25
C ASN A 57 -5.95 -31.63 14.23
N ASP A 58 -5.01 -31.54 13.26
CA ASP A 58 -3.90 -32.49 13.13
C ASP A 58 -2.58 -31.71 12.90
N PRO A 59 -1.68 -31.69 13.89
CA PRO A 59 -0.40 -30.98 13.80
C PRO A 59 0.57 -31.62 12.81
N THR A 60 0.32 -32.85 12.36
CA THR A 60 1.16 -33.58 11.42
C THR A 60 0.65 -33.48 9.99
N ALA A 61 -0.55 -32.92 9.78
CA ALA A 61 -1.15 -32.81 8.46
C ALA A 61 -0.24 -32.04 7.47
N GLU A 62 -0.19 -32.49 6.25
CA GLU A 62 0.46 -31.83 5.12
C GLU A 62 -0.59 -31.15 4.25
N LEU A 63 -0.17 -30.16 3.46
CA LEU A 63 -1.08 -29.55 2.50
C LEU A 63 -1.44 -30.59 1.41
N PRO A 64 -2.74 -30.80 1.17
CA PRO A 64 -3.18 -31.81 0.21
C PRO A 64 -2.80 -31.40 -1.21
N LEU A 65 -2.50 -32.39 -2.05
CA LEU A 65 -2.25 -32.17 -3.47
C LEU A 65 -3.56 -31.82 -4.17
N LEU A 66 -3.54 -30.78 -5.01
CA LEU A 66 -4.74 -30.28 -5.70
C LEU A 66 -5.47 -31.33 -6.56
N GLN A 67 -4.77 -32.37 -6.98
CA GLN A 67 -5.31 -33.44 -7.80
C GLN A 67 -6.05 -34.55 -7.01
N GLU A 68 -5.85 -34.61 -5.70
CA GLU A 68 -6.35 -35.69 -4.83
C GLU A 68 -7.27 -35.15 -3.71
N LEU A 69 -7.65 -33.86 -3.78
CA LEU A 69 -8.48 -33.22 -2.77
C LEU A 69 -9.84 -33.89 -2.62
N ASN A 70 -10.12 -34.43 -1.45
CA ASN A 70 -11.49 -34.71 -1.07
C ASN A 70 -12.23 -33.42 -0.68
N GLN A 71 -13.57 -33.50 -0.56
CA GLN A 71 -14.40 -32.32 -0.28
C GLN A 71 -14.04 -31.65 1.06
N ALA A 72 -13.76 -32.41 2.10
CA ALA A 72 -13.41 -31.90 3.42
C ALA A 72 -12.07 -31.17 3.41
N GLU A 73 -11.06 -31.80 2.81
CA GLU A 73 -9.72 -31.21 2.64
C GLU A 73 -9.78 -29.92 1.80
N GLY A 74 -10.59 -29.91 0.75
CA GLY A 74 -10.79 -28.71 -0.09
C GLY A 74 -11.42 -27.56 0.69
N LEU A 75 -12.41 -27.84 1.54
CA LEU A 75 -13.03 -26.82 2.40
C LEU A 75 -12.08 -26.32 3.49
N ALA A 76 -11.32 -27.21 4.12
CA ALA A 76 -10.31 -26.86 5.12
C ALA A 76 -9.21 -25.97 4.51
N LEU A 77 -8.70 -26.33 3.34
CA LEU A 77 -7.69 -25.56 2.61
C LEU A 77 -8.21 -24.17 2.21
N ASN A 78 -9.43 -24.09 1.71
CA ASN A 78 -10.05 -22.81 1.36
C ASN A 78 -10.21 -21.90 2.59
N LEU A 79 -10.57 -22.47 3.74
CA LEU A 79 -10.67 -21.70 4.98
C LEU A 79 -9.29 -21.24 5.45
N ALA A 80 -8.26 -22.11 5.45
CA ALA A 80 -6.88 -21.76 5.79
C ALA A 80 -6.35 -20.60 4.92
N GLN A 81 -6.56 -20.67 3.62
CA GLN A 81 -6.16 -19.61 2.68
C GLN A 81 -6.89 -18.28 2.97
N ALA A 82 -8.18 -18.35 3.30
CA ALA A 82 -8.97 -17.16 3.61
C ALA A 82 -8.52 -16.50 4.93
N GLU A 83 -8.16 -17.28 5.96
CA GLU A 83 -7.61 -16.79 7.23
C GLU A 83 -6.26 -16.10 7.02
N VAL A 84 -5.34 -16.72 6.28
CA VAL A 84 -4.04 -16.12 5.97
C VAL A 84 -4.22 -14.82 5.17
N GLN A 85 -5.12 -14.81 4.17
CA GLN A 85 -5.40 -13.61 3.40
C GLN A 85 -5.92 -12.48 4.27
N LEU A 86 -6.86 -12.75 5.17
CA LEU A 86 -7.39 -11.75 6.10
C LEU A 86 -6.30 -11.21 7.03
N LYS A 87 -5.47 -12.10 7.60
CA LYS A 87 -4.33 -11.71 8.46
C LYS A 87 -3.37 -10.78 7.71
N CYS A 88 -2.99 -11.11 6.47
CA CYS A 88 -2.12 -10.26 5.65
C CYS A 88 -2.70 -8.87 5.40
N VAL A 89 -4.01 -8.78 5.16
CA VAL A 89 -4.68 -7.48 4.96
C VAL A 89 -4.71 -6.67 6.25
N LEU A 90 -4.99 -7.32 7.40
CA LEU A 90 -5.01 -6.63 8.69
C LEU A 90 -3.64 -6.12 9.10
N ILE A 91 -2.56 -6.88 8.84
CA ILE A 91 -1.18 -6.43 9.07
C ILE A 91 -0.89 -5.17 8.23
N LYS A 92 -1.23 -5.16 6.95
CA LYS A 92 -1.01 -3.99 6.08
C LYS A 92 -1.81 -2.77 6.50
N ILE A 93 -3.01 -2.97 7.05
CA ILE A 93 -3.80 -1.86 7.61
C ILE A 93 -3.12 -1.33 8.88
N ALA A 94 -2.65 -2.20 9.76
CA ALA A 94 -1.95 -1.78 10.97
C ALA A 94 -0.65 -1.01 10.63
N GLU A 95 0.15 -1.50 9.67
CA GLU A 95 1.34 -0.80 9.20
C GLU A 95 1.01 0.59 8.64
N PHE A 96 -0.11 0.72 7.93
CA PHE A 96 -0.56 2.01 7.40
C PHE A 96 -1.10 2.92 8.52
N ASP A 97 -1.89 2.39 9.45
CA ASP A 97 -2.44 3.16 10.59
C ASP A 97 -1.33 3.64 11.55
N GLU A 98 -0.20 2.91 11.62
CA GLU A 98 1.01 3.31 12.37
C GLU A 98 1.90 4.30 11.58
N GLU A 99 1.39 4.86 10.49
CA GLU A 99 2.09 5.83 9.63
C GLU A 99 3.43 5.34 9.07
N ARG A 100 3.60 4.01 8.95
CA ARG A 100 4.81 3.39 8.37
C ARG A 100 4.82 3.39 6.83
N ASP A 101 3.74 3.83 6.19
CA ASP A 101 3.69 3.97 4.74
C ASP A 101 4.53 5.19 4.32
N PRO A 102 5.39 5.08 3.29
CA PRO A 102 6.22 6.19 2.80
C PRO A 102 5.46 7.49 2.48
N LEU A 103 4.16 7.41 2.23
CA LEU A 103 3.33 8.60 2.00
C LEU A 103 3.26 9.53 3.23
N PHE A 104 3.36 8.99 4.45
CA PHE A 104 3.37 9.80 5.66
C PHE A 104 4.72 10.46 5.88
N GLU A 105 5.83 9.78 5.57
CA GLU A 105 7.16 10.37 5.60
C GLU A 105 7.28 11.51 4.57
N GLU A 106 6.80 11.29 3.34
CA GLU A 106 6.73 12.35 2.32
C GLU A 106 5.90 13.53 2.81
N ARG A 107 4.76 13.27 3.47
CA ARG A 107 3.92 14.32 4.03
C ARG A 107 4.64 15.12 5.11
N ALA A 108 5.32 14.46 6.03
CA ALA A 108 6.08 15.14 7.09
C ALA A 108 7.17 16.03 6.52
N ASN A 109 7.90 15.57 5.49
CA ASN A 109 8.93 16.35 4.81
C ASN A 109 8.34 17.60 4.13
N LEU A 110 7.20 17.49 3.46
CA LEU A 110 6.51 18.58 2.81
C LEU A 110 5.98 19.61 3.84
N ASP A 111 5.45 19.16 4.96
CA ASP A 111 4.96 20.04 6.03
C ASP A 111 6.14 20.79 6.70
N GLU A 112 7.30 20.14 6.88
CA GLU A 112 8.52 20.80 7.40
C GLU A 112 9.04 21.86 6.41
N GLU A 113 9.09 21.57 5.12
CA GLU A 113 9.52 22.53 4.10
C GLU A 113 8.57 23.72 4.01
N LEU A 114 7.25 23.47 4.08
CA LEU A 114 6.23 24.52 4.14
C LEU A 114 6.48 25.43 5.33
N PHE A 115 6.73 24.88 6.51
CA PHE A 115 7.00 25.65 7.72
C PHE A 115 8.25 26.51 7.56
N ARG A 116 9.36 25.94 7.04
CA ARG A 116 10.62 26.66 6.80
C ARG A 116 10.42 27.86 5.87
N LEU A 117 9.68 27.69 4.78
CA LEU A 117 9.40 28.79 3.84
C LEU A 117 8.49 29.86 4.44
N GLN A 118 7.47 29.48 5.19
CA GLN A 118 6.60 30.42 5.90
C GLN A 118 7.38 31.24 6.94
N TYR A 119 8.25 30.58 7.71
CA TYR A 119 9.11 31.24 8.67
C TYR A 119 10.06 32.24 7.98
N LYS A 120 10.65 31.86 6.85
CA LYS A 120 11.55 32.70 6.07
C LYS A 120 10.86 34.00 5.59
N ILE A 121 9.63 33.89 5.09
CA ILE A 121 8.86 35.07 4.63
C ILE A 121 8.52 36.01 5.78
N ARG A 122 8.17 35.45 6.95
CA ARG A 122 7.70 36.26 8.10
C ARG A 122 8.82 36.93 8.86
N ASN A 123 9.97 36.28 9.00
CA ASN A 123 11.01 36.66 9.92
C ASN A 123 12.28 37.22 9.26
N THR A 124 12.32 37.30 7.93
CA THR A 124 13.49 37.77 7.18
C THR A 124 13.06 38.91 6.26
N ASP A 125 13.81 40.03 6.30
CA ASP A 125 13.62 41.11 5.35
C ASP A 125 14.24 40.71 3.98
N LEU A 126 13.40 40.10 3.14
CA LEU A 126 13.83 39.54 1.86
C LEU A 126 13.69 40.58 0.74
N PRO A 127 14.66 40.64 -0.19
CA PRO A 127 14.49 41.39 -1.43
C PRO A 127 13.21 40.97 -2.15
N LYS A 128 12.57 41.92 -2.85
CA LYS A 128 11.26 41.65 -3.52
C LYS A 128 11.26 40.41 -4.38
N ASN A 129 12.29 40.23 -5.24
CA ASN A 129 12.41 39.07 -6.13
C ASN A 129 12.50 37.75 -5.35
N THR A 130 13.25 37.72 -4.25
CA THR A 130 13.37 36.53 -3.40
C THR A 130 12.06 36.24 -2.67
N ARG A 131 11.35 37.26 -2.22
CA ARG A 131 10.04 37.10 -1.59
C ARG A 131 9.01 36.55 -2.55
N ASP A 132 8.98 37.03 -3.79
CA ASP A 132 8.04 36.53 -4.81
C ASP A 132 8.37 35.10 -5.24
N ALA A 133 9.66 34.74 -5.43
CA ALA A 133 10.07 33.36 -5.66
C ALA A 133 9.66 32.43 -4.50
N THR A 134 9.84 32.88 -3.25
CA THR A 134 9.44 32.06 -2.07
C THR A 134 7.92 31.86 -2.02
N LYS A 135 7.11 32.86 -2.43
CA LYS A 135 5.65 32.69 -2.53
C LYS A 135 5.25 31.65 -3.59
N ILE A 136 5.94 31.62 -4.72
CA ILE A 136 5.71 30.60 -5.75
C ILE A 136 6.02 29.21 -5.22
N LEU A 137 7.15 29.04 -4.52
CA LEU A 137 7.50 27.77 -3.87
C LEU A 137 6.44 27.33 -2.85
N LEU A 138 5.91 28.26 -2.02
CA LEU A 138 4.82 27.95 -1.11
C LEU A 138 3.57 27.43 -1.83
N GLN A 139 3.23 27.99 -2.98
CA GLN A 139 2.09 27.51 -3.77
C GLN A 139 2.33 26.10 -4.31
N ILE A 140 3.56 25.81 -4.79
CA ILE A 140 3.95 24.50 -5.29
C ILE A 140 3.85 23.47 -4.16
N ILE A 141 4.50 23.69 -3.01
CA ILE A 141 4.47 22.77 -1.88
C ILE A 141 3.04 22.57 -1.36
N THR A 142 2.24 23.63 -1.28
CA THR A 142 0.84 23.49 -0.88
C THR A 142 0.05 22.60 -1.85
N LYS A 143 0.36 22.64 -3.14
CA LYS A 143 -0.24 21.74 -4.15
C LYS A 143 0.23 20.31 -3.96
N GLU A 144 1.51 20.09 -3.70
CA GLU A 144 2.08 18.75 -3.45
C GLU A 144 1.48 18.12 -2.19
N ILE A 145 1.35 18.88 -1.11
CA ILE A 145 0.66 18.46 0.12
C ILE A 145 -0.77 17.98 -0.16
N ARG A 146 -1.52 18.71 -0.98
CA ARG A 146 -2.89 18.31 -1.35
C ARG A 146 -2.90 17.04 -2.21
N MET A 147 -1.91 16.87 -3.07
CA MET A 147 -1.79 15.64 -3.87
C MET A 147 -1.44 14.44 -3.00
N ASN A 148 -0.46 14.56 -2.11
CA ASN A 148 -0.09 13.53 -1.16
C ASN A 148 -1.29 13.16 -0.26
N GLN A 149 -2.04 14.13 0.27
CA GLN A 149 -3.25 13.87 1.06
C GLN A 149 -4.28 13.04 0.28
N ARG A 150 -4.50 13.34 -1.00
CA ARG A 150 -5.40 12.54 -1.86
C ARG A 150 -4.90 11.12 -2.07
N GLN A 151 -3.59 10.90 -2.12
CA GLN A 151 -2.99 9.57 -2.23
C GLN A 151 -3.23 8.76 -0.94
N ILE A 152 -3.00 9.36 0.23
CA ILE A 152 -3.30 8.77 1.54
C ILE A 152 -4.77 8.36 1.61
N GLU A 153 -5.70 9.25 1.26
CA GLU A 153 -7.13 8.94 1.25
C GLU A 153 -7.51 7.80 0.29
N ARG A 154 -6.90 7.77 -0.91
CA ARG A 154 -7.11 6.68 -1.87
C ARG A 154 -6.61 5.35 -1.30
N ARG A 155 -5.43 5.36 -0.67
CA ARG A 155 -4.83 4.20 -0.03
C ARG A 155 -5.73 3.66 1.07
N THR A 156 -6.20 4.54 1.97
CA THR A 156 -7.14 4.19 3.04
C THR A 156 -8.39 3.50 2.49
N ARG A 157 -9.04 4.09 1.46
CA ARG A 157 -10.24 3.50 0.85
C ARG A 157 -9.95 2.12 0.25
N LEU A 158 -8.81 1.96 -0.39
CA LEU A 158 -8.38 0.69 -1.01
C LEU A 158 -8.18 -0.39 0.06
N LEU A 159 -7.46 -0.10 1.13
CA LEU A 159 -7.23 -1.02 2.24
C LEU A 159 -8.54 -1.43 2.93
N GLN A 160 -9.44 -0.50 3.15
CA GLN A 160 -10.77 -0.79 3.71
C GLN A 160 -11.63 -1.65 2.78
N ARG A 161 -11.53 -1.46 1.48
CA ARG A 161 -12.17 -2.34 0.50
C ARG A 161 -11.62 -3.77 0.59
N TYR A 162 -10.30 -3.92 0.60
CA TYR A 162 -9.67 -5.24 0.71
C TYR A 162 -10.00 -5.94 2.02
N LYS A 163 -10.08 -5.21 3.13
CA LYS A 163 -10.54 -5.76 4.41
C LYS A 163 -11.95 -6.37 4.26
N ARG A 164 -12.88 -5.62 3.68
CA ARG A 164 -14.25 -6.12 3.48
C ARG A 164 -14.30 -7.35 2.59
N GLU A 165 -13.54 -7.37 1.50
CA GLU A 165 -13.45 -8.50 0.59
C GLU A 165 -12.86 -9.74 1.26
N ALA A 166 -11.74 -9.59 2.02
CA ALA A 166 -11.11 -10.68 2.75
C ALA A 166 -12.04 -11.24 3.85
N MET A 167 -12.69 -10.37 4.63
CA MET A 167 -13.67 -10.79 5.64
C MET A 167 -14.87 -11.53 5.02
N SER A 168 -15.35 -11.10 3.85
CA SER A 168 -16.43 -11.77 3.14
C SER A 168 -16.02 -13.16 2.68
N LYS A 169 -14.81 -13.33 2.14
CA LYS A 169 -14.26 -14.62 1.74
C LYS A 169 -14.11 -15.56 2.94
N GLN A 170 -13.51 -15.07 4.02
CA GLN A 170 -13.30 -15.84 5.25
C GLN A 170 -14.64 -16.33 5.82
N ARG A 171 -15.66 -15.47 5.93
CA ARG A 171 -17.00 -15.86 6.41
C ARG A 171 -17.66 -16.91 5.52
N LYS A 172 -17.52 -16.80 4.19
CA LYS A 172 -18.07 -17.80 3.26
C LYS A 172 -17.36 -19.15 3.41
N ALA A 173 -16.03 -19.14 3.52
CA ALA A 173 -15.25 -20.36 3.72
C ALA A 173 -15.57 -21.02 5.07
N GLN A 174 -15.66 -20.23 6.14
CA GLN A 174 -16.04 -20.70 7.46
C GLN A 174 -17.45 -21.31 7.47
N LYS A 175 -18.40 -20.66 6.83
CA LYS A 175 -19.77 -21.20 6.72
C LYS A 175 -19.78 -22.53 5.96
N ALA A 176 -19.09 -22.62 4.83
CA ALA A 176 -19.03 -23.85 4.05
C ALA A 176 -18.39 -25.00 4.82
N TRP A 177 -17.31 -24.70 5.59
CA TRP A 177 -16.70 -25.67 6.50
C TRP A 177 -17.65 -26.13 7.60
N CYS A 178 -18.34 -25.22 8.29
CA CYS A 178 -19.29 -25.57 9.35
C CYS A 178 -20.51 -26.35 8.83
N ASP A 179 -21.01 -26.02 7.64
CA ASP A 179 -22.19 -26.68 7.06
C ASP A 179 -21.92 -28.14 6.67
N GLN A 180 -20.67 -28.53 6.42
CA GLN A 180 -20.27 -29.92 6.20
C GLN A 180 -20.57 -30.82 7.40
N PHE A 181 -20.39 -30.31 8.64
CA PHE A 181 -20.63 -31.08 9.85
C PHE A 181 -22.10 -31.16 10.25
N LYS A 182 -22.99 -30.37 9.63
CA LYS A 182 -24.43 -30.45 9.87
C LYS A 182 -25.13 -31.48 8.99
N GLN A 183 -24.44 -31.95 7.95
CA GLN A 183 -25.00 -32.92 7.00
C GLN A 183 -24.63 -34.39 7.33
N ASN A 184 -23.76 -34.59 8.31
CA ASN A 184 -23.40 -35.88 8.89
C ASN A 184 -24.08 -36.03 10.26
#